data_3b4e58fb52b2a0551574257da9c67e2d
#
_entry.id   3b4e58fb52b2a0551574257da9c67e2d
#
_cell.length_a   1.000
_cell.length_b   1.000
_cell.length_c   1.000
_cell.angle_alpha   90.00
_cell.angle_beta   90.00
_cell.angle_gamma   90.00
#
_symmetry.space_group_name_H-M   'P 1'
#
loop_
_entity.id
_entity.type
_entity.pdbx_description
1 polymer ?
#
loop_
_entity_poly.entity_id
_entity_poly.type
_entity_poly.pdbx_seq_one_letter_code
_entity_poly.pdbx_strand_id
1 'polypeptide(L)'
;MKDIIPSVDRELLKKELTKKRFLRPTNKAENEIYDFTAAEAPNLMREVARLRELSYRTSGGSKGEEMDMDEADTMSPNPYHQLIVWDPQHEEIVGGYRYLCCNKCTMKEDGQPNITSSHLFRYSEYFIRNYLPYTIELGRAFVQPMYQSRDMGAKALFALDNIWDGIGAVMYNHRDDIRHLIGKVTIYRQFDEVSRNLIYAYLRRYHNDTKDLFRPYQPIEISTEAQEIADDIFTGSDPLFNYQMLQRAVRARGTVIPPMFSAYLNVTNNLQYFGSTVNDELSNVYESGIMVNTDDINQDKITRYIGAYMDYLKRLFADRKNRRAAAAMKNAKK
;
A
#
# COMPACT_ATOMS: atom_id res chain seq x y z
N MET A 1 -19.74 17.69 -3.87
CA MET A 1 -19.45 16.37 -3.29
C MET A 1 -20.75 15.71 -2.91
N LYS A 2 -20.93 14.43 -3.23
CA LYS A 2 -22.09 13.63 -2.79
C LYS A 2 -21.95 13.28 -1.31
N ASP A 3 -23.07 13.02 -0.62
CA ASP A 3 -23.00 12.51 0.74
C ASP A 3 -22.41 11.11 0.76
N ILE A 4 -21.56 10.83 1.76
CA ILE A 4 -20.99 9.49 1.94
C ILE A 4 -22.10 8.56 2.42
N ILE A 5 -22.16 7.34 1.87
CA ILE A 5 -23.12 6.32 2.33
C ILE A 5 -22.99 6.07 3.83
N PRO A 6 -24.08 5.67 4.51
CA PRO A 6 -24.01 5.26 5.92
C PRO A 6 -23.08 4.04 6.09
N SER A 7 -22.55 3.88 7.30
CA SER A 7 -21.73 2.70 7.65
C SER A 7 -22.55 1.41 7.48
N VAL A 8 -21.88 0.37 7.01
CA VAL A 8 -22.48 -0.96 6.90
C VAL A 8 -22.65 -1.56 8.29
N ASP A 9 -23.77 -2.28 8.49
CA ASP A 9 -24.06 -2.98 9.75
C ASP A 9 -22.91 -3.94 10.11
N ARG A 10 -22.44 -3.85 11.36
CA ARG A 10 -21.29 -4.63 11.86
C ARG A 10 -21.54 -6.14 11.82
N GLU A 11 -22.80 -6.57 12.01
CA GLU A 11 -23.15 -8.00 11.93
C GLU A 11 -23.01 -8.53 10.49
N LEU A 12 -23.28 -7.70 9.48
CA LEU A 12 -23.03 -8.08 8.07
C LEU A 12 -21.53 -8.20 7.79
N LEU A 13 -20.70 -7.28 8.31
CA LEU A 13 -19.25 -7.34 8.16
C LEU A 13 -18.69 -8.60 8.82
N LYS A 14 -19.08 -8.89 10.08
CA LYS A 14 -18.63 -10.06 10.83
C LYS A 14 -19.00 -11.39 10.15
N LYS A 15 -20.15 -11.47 9.47
CA LYS A 15 -20.53 -12.66 8.68
C LYS A 15 -19.57 -12.92 7.52
N GLU A 16 -18.99 -11.87 6.95
CA GLU A 16 -18.03 -11.98 5.83
C GLU A 16 -16.59 -12.14 6.30
N LEU A 17 -16.24 -11.82 7.55
CA LEU A 17 -14.92 -12.05 8.17
C LEU A 17 -14.73 -13.54 8.52
N THR A 18 -14.61 -14.39 7.53
CA THR A 18 -14.53 -15.84 7.68
C THR A 18 -13.09 -16.35 7.80
N LYS A 19 -12.92 -17.57 8.33
CA LYS A 19 -11.62 -18.25 8.38
C LYS A 19 -10.95 -18.41 7.01
N LYS A 20 -11.73 -18.48 5.92
CA LYS A 20 -11.21 -18.59 4.55
C LYS A 20 -10.49 -17.32 4.13
N ARG A 21 -10.98 -16.16 4.55
CA ARG A 21 -10.45 -14.85 4.23
C ARG A 21 -9.43 -14.35 5.24
N PHE A 22 -9.43 -14.94 6.43
CA PHE A 22 -8.47 -14.60 7.48
C PHE A 22 -7.05 -14.98 7.06
N LEU A 23 -6.15 -14.00 7.02
CA LEU A 23 -4.77 -14.18 6.60
C LEU A 23 -3.87 -14.45 7.81
N ARG A 24 -3.89 -13.55 8.81
CA ARG A 24 -3.08 -13.65 10.04
C ARG A 24 -3.53 -12.63 11.11
N PRO A 25 -3.14 -12.83 12.37
CA PRO A 25 -3.16 -11.73 13.34
C PRO A 25 -2.04 -10.72 13.01
N THR A 26 -2.20 -9.46 13.43
CA THR A 26 -1.14 -8.47 13.37
C THR A 26 -0.05 -8.72 14.41
N ASN A 27 1.15 -8.21 14.18
CA ASN A 27 2.25 -8.32 15.14
C ASN A 27 2.06 -7.43 16.37
N LYS A 28 1.28 -6.37 16.24
CA LYS A 28 0.99 -5.38 17.30
C LYS A 28 -0.47 -4.98 17.29
N ALA A 29 -0.95 -4.48 18.43
CA ALA A 29 -2.29 -3.92 18.61
C ALA A 29 -3.46 -4.94 18.48
N GLU A 30 -3.19 -6.25 18.47
CA GLU A 30 -4.18 -7.33 18.53
C GLU A 30 -5.30 -7.22 17.47
N ASN A 31 -4.93 -6.79 16.25
CA ASN A 31 -5.82 -6.71 15.12
C ASN A 31 -5.72 -7.98 14.26
N GLU A 32 -6.63 -8.11 13.31
CA GLU A 32 -6.73 -9.25 12.38
C GLU A 32 -6.61 -8.75 10.94
N ILE A 33 -6.01 -9.56 10.07
CA ILE A 33 -5.83 -9.23 8.66
C ILE A 33 -6.66 -10.19 7.82
N TYR A 34 -7.41 -9.60 6.87
CA TYR A 34 -8.26 -10.33 5.94
C TYR A 34 -7.94 -9.94 4.50
N ASP A 35 -8.09 -10.91 3.59
CA ASP A 35 -7.91 -10.78 2.15
C ASP A 35 -9.15 -11.31 1.43
N PHE A 36 -9.71 -10.52 0.51
CA PHE A 36 -10.92 -10.87 -0.23
C PHE A 36 -11.07 -10.04 -1.51
N THR A 37 -11.92 -10.48 -2.42
CA THR A 37 -12.39 -9.71 -3.56
C THR A 37 -13.79 -9.15 -3.32
N ALA A 38 -14.20 -8.14 -4.09
CA ALA A 38 -15.53 -7.53 -3.97
C ALA A 38 -16.68 -8.56 -4.10
N ALA A 39 -16.53 -9.54 -5.00
CA ALA A 39 -17.52 -10.59 -5.20
C ALA A 39 -17.62 -11.57 -4.02
N GLU A 40 -16.51 -11.82 -3.32
CA GLU A 40 -16.48 -12.72 -2.16
C GLU A 40 -17.06 -12.10 -0.90
N ALA A 41 -16.92 -10.78 -0.72
CA ALA A 41 -17.34 -10.07 0.49
C ALA A 41 -17.91 -8.68 0.15
N PRO A 42 -19.13 -8.61 -0.42
CA PRO A 42 -19.70 -7.38 -0.93
C PRO A 42 -19.98 -6.35 0.17
N ASN A 43 -20.34 -6.75 1.38
CA ASN A 43 -20.56 -5.84 2.50
C ASN A 43 -19.24 -5.25 3.01
N LEU A 44 -18.19 -6.08 3.15
CA LEU A 44 -16.84 -5.60 3.48
C LEU A 44 -16.33 -4.65 2.40
N MET A 45 -16.51 -4.98 1.11
CA MET A 45 -16.10 -4.10 0.02
C MET A 45 -16.82 -2.75 0.06
N ARG A 46 -18.13 -2.75 0.34
CA ARG A 46 -18.91 -1.52 0.48
C ARG A 46 -18.40 -0.64 1.62
N GLU A 47 -18.09 -1.23 2.77
CA GLU A 47 -17.52 -0.51 3.92
C GLU A 47 -16.10 0.00 3.62
N VAL A 48 -15.25 -0.80 2.98
CA VAL A 48 -13.92 -0.38 2.51
C VAL A 48 -14.04 0.84 1.59
N ALA A 49 -14.92 0.80 0.61
CA ALA A 49 -15.13 1.90 -0.33
C ALA A 49 -15.64 3.18 0.38
N ARG A 50 -16.53 3.04 1.37
CA ARG A 50 -16.97 4.13 2.22
C ARG A 50 -15.82 4.75 3.01
N LEU A 51 -15.01 3.91 3.65
CA LEU A 51 -13.89 4.36 4.49
C LEU A 51 -12.74 4.97 3.65
N ARG A 52 -12.51 4.48 2.43
CA ARG A 52 -11.60 5.11 1.47
C ARG A 52 -12.05 6.53 1.15
N GLU A 53 -13.31 6.70 0.73
CA GLU A 53 -13.86 8.01 0.41
C GLU A 53 -13.76 8.96 1.62
N LEU A 54 -14.13 8.50 2.82
CA LEU A 54 -14.02 9.26 4.05
C LEU A 54 -12.57 9.71 4.33
N SER A 55 -11.62 8.79 4.21
CA SER A 55 -10.20 9.03 4.49
C SER A 55 -9.59 10.00 3.47
N TYR A 56 -9.90 9.82 2.20
CA TYR A 56 -9.39 10.68 1.12
C TYR A 56 -10.02 12.07 1.15
N ARG A 57 -11.31 12.19 1.48
CA ARG A 57 -11.97 13.49 1.68
C ARG A 57 -11.32 14.30 2.77
N THR A 58 -11.05 13.67 3.90
CA THR A 58 -10.37 14.30 5.04
C THR A 58 -8.97 14.80 4.65
N SER A 59 -8.31 14.11 3.72
CA SER A 59 -6.97 14.45 3.23
C SER A 59 -6.96 15.36 2.00
N GLY A 60 -8.13 15.66 1.39
CA GLY A 60 -8.25 16.55 0.22
C GLY A 60 -7.98 15.87 -1.13
N GLY A 61 -8.08 14.54 -1.22
CA GLY A 61 -7.80 13.77 -2.43
C GLY A 61 -8.88 12.76 -2.79
N SER A 62 -10.16 13.10 -2.61
CA SER A 62 -11.28 12.23 -2.97
C SER A 62 -11.86 12.55 -4.34
N LYS A 63 -12.62 11.61 -4.91
CA LYS A 63 -13.45 11.84 -6.10
C LYS A 63 -14.73 12.63 -5.78
N GLY A 64 -15.11 12.78 -4.51
CA GLY A 64 -16.34 13.43 -4.08
C GLY A 64 -17.60 12.58 -4.28
N GLU A 65 -17.44 11.27 -4.44
CA GLU A 65 -18.50 10.30 -4.64
C GLU A 65 -19.07 9.78 -3.31
N GLU A 66 -20.14 9.01 -3.35
CA GLU A 66 -20.74 8.40 -2.16
C GLU A 66 -19.79 7.38 -1.47
N MET A 67 -18.91 6.76 -2.27
CA MET A 67 -17.91 5.80 -1.86
C MET A 67 -16.80 5.70 -2.94
N ASP A 68 -15.56 5.42 -2.57
CA ASP A 68 -14.47 5.18 -3.51
C ASP A 68 -14.44 3.71 -3.93
N MET A 69 -15.28 3.37 -4.89
CA MET A 69 -15.27 2.09 -5.61
C MET A 69 -15.09 2.36 -7.11
N ASP A 70 -14.24 1.61 -7.76
CA ASP A 70 -13.99 1.73 -9.19
C ASP A 70 -14.02 0.37 -9.90
N GLU A 71 -13.85 0.40 -11.23
CA GLU A 71 -13.87 -0.79 -12.06
C GLU A 71 -12.80 -1.82 -11.65
N ALA A 72 -11.63 -1.37 -11.19
CA ALA A 72 -10.58 -2.26 -10.73
C ALA A 72 -10.98 -3.12 -9.53
N ASP A 73 -11.89 -2.64 -8.68
CA ASP A 73 -12.40 -3.42 -7.55
C ASP A 73 -13.34 -4.55 -7.99
N THR A 74 -13.98 -4.44 -9.18
CA THR A 74 -15.06 -5.34 -9.63
C THR A 74 -14.80 -6.01 -10.99
N MET A 75 -13.74 -5.62 -11.71
CA MET A 75 -13.46 -6.12 -13.07
C MET A 75 -13.32 -7.64 -13.12
N SER A 76 -13.76 -8.22 -14.23
CA SER A 76 -13.63 -9.65 -14.51
C SER A 76 -12.55 -9.86 -15.58
N PRO A 77 -11.76 -10.96 -15.54
CA PRO A 77 -11.84 -12.07 -14.57
C PRO A 77 -11.03 -11.85 -13.28
N ASN A 78 -10.20 -10.81 -13.17
CA ASN A 78 -9.23 -10.64 -12.11
C ASN A 78 -9.38 -9.27 -11.43
N PRO A 79 -10.35 -9.10 -10.50
CA PRO A 79 -10.48 -7.89 -9.70
C PRO A 79 -9.30 -7.75 -8.73
N TYR A 80 -9.06 -6.53 -8.29
CA TYR A 80 -8.12 -6.30 -7.20
C TYR A 80 -8.62 -6.93 -5.90
N HIS A 81 -7.70 -7.56 -5.19
CA HIS A 81 -7.92 -8.01 -3.83
C HIS A 81 -7.93 -6.84 -2.86
N GLN A 82 -8.71 -6.98 -1.79
CA GLN A 82 -8.77 -6.04 -0.67
C GLN A 82 -8.07 -6.66 0.52
N LEU A 83 -6.97 -6.06 0.94
CA LEU A 83 -6.24 -6.41 2.14
C LEU A 83 -6.63 -5.43 3.23
N ILE A 84 -7.32 -5.88 4.28
CA ILE A 84 -7.79 -5.03 5.37
C ILE A 84 -7.22 -5.45 6.71
N VAL A 85 -7.06 -4.48 7.59
CA VAL A 85 -6.83 -4.66 9.02
C VAL A 85 -8.15 -4.43 9.74
N TRP A 86 -8.60 -5.44 10.47
CA TRP A 86 -9.81 -5.42 11.29
C TRP A 86 -9.46 -5.35 12.77
N ASP A 87 -10.10 -4.46 13.49
CA ASP A 87 -10.03 -4.37 14.95
C ASP A 87 -11.21 -5.11 15.59
N PRO A 88 -11.00 -6.30 16.16
CA PRO A 88 -12.09 -7.07 16.75
C PRO A 88 -12.64 -6.47 18.05
N GLN A 89 -11.90 -5.58 18.69
CA GLN A 89 -12.34 -4.92 19.93
C GLN A 89 -13.36 -3.80 19.65
N HIS A 90 -13.12 -3.00 18.60
CA HIS A 90 -14.02 -1.91 18.22
C HIS A 90 -14.97 -2.30 17.09
N GLU A 91 -14.81 -3.49 16.53
CA GLU A 91 -15.55 -4.00 15.37
C GLU A 91 -15.47 -3.05 14.15
N GLU A 92 -14.23 -2.59 13.86
CA GLU A 92 -13.95 -1.58 12.84
C GLU A 92 -12.83 -2.01 11.88
N ILE A 93 -12.91 -1.55 10.63
CA ILE A 93 -11.78 -1.65 9.69
C ILE A 93 -10.80 -0.51 10.01
N VAL A 94 -9.58 -0.85 10.43
CA VAL A 94 -8.51 0.13 10.74
C VAL A 94 -8.02 0.84 9.48
N GLY A 95 -7.83 0.09 8.42
CA GLY A 95 -7.31 0.56 7.14
C GLY A 95 -7.01 -0.61 6.22
N GLY A 96 -6.39 -0.33 5.08
CA GLY A 96 -6.07 -1.38 4.13
C GLY A 96 -5.35 -0.90 2.88
N TYR A 97 -5.13 -1.84 1.99
CA TYR A 97 -4.66 -1.70 0.62
C TYR A 97 -5.54 -2.50 -0.33
N ARG A 98 -5.55 -2.13 -1.60
CA ARG A 98 -5.89 -3.10 -2.64
C ARG A 98 -4.64 -3.53 -3.39
N TYR A 99 -4.63 -4.75 -3.93
CA TYR A 99 -3.50 -5.24 -4.70
C TYR A 99 -3.95 -6.16 -5.86
N LEU A 100 -3.11 -6.21 -6.89
CA LEU A 100 -3.26 -7.13 -8.02
C LEU A 100 -1.92 -7.82 -8.29
N CYS A 101 -1.94 -9.16 -8.42
CA CYS A 101 -0.82 -9.89 -9.01
C CYS A 101 -0.84 -9.67 -10.52
N CYS A 102 0.13 -8.93 -11.05
CA CYS A 102 0.11 -8.44 -12.43
C CYS A 102 0.30 -9.54 -13.48
N ASN A 103 0.76 -10.74 -13.10
CA ASN A 103 0.77 -11.92 -13.98
C ASN A 103 -0.63 -12.34 -14.45
N LYS A 104 -1.69 -11.83 -13.81
CA LYS A 104 -3.08 -12.07 -14.15
C LYS A 104 -3.75 -10.87 -14.81
N CYS A 105 -3.07 -9.73 -14.96
CA CYS A 105 -3.67 -8.57 -15.60
C CYS A 105 -3.89 -8.80 -17.09
N THR A 106 -4.95 -8.20 -17.63
CA THR A 106 -5.18 -8.14 -19.07
C THR A 106 -4.37 -7.01 -19.69
N MET A 107 -4.22 -7.02 -21.00
CA MET A 107 -3.59 -5.93 -21.75
C MET A 107 -4.67 -5.07 -22.40
N LYS A 108 -4.45 -3.77 -22.44
CA LYS A 108 -5.27 -2.81 -23.19
C LYS A 108 -4.97 -2.88 -24.68
N GLU A 109 -5.81 -2.26 -25.53
CA GLU A 109 -5.63 -2.22 -26.97
C GLU A 109 -4.32 -1.53 -27.40
N ASP A 110 -3.84 -0.56 -26.61
CA ASP A 110 -2.59 0.15 -26.86
C ASP A 110 -1.33 -0.62 -26.39
N GLY A 111 -1.50 -1.88 -25.96
CA GLY A 111 -0.43 -2.73 -25.45
C GLY A 111 0.03 -2.41 -24.03
N GLN A 112 -0.62 -1.48 -23.33
CA GLN A 112 -0.33 -1.21 -21.94
C GLN A 112 -1.05 -2.20 -21.01
N PRO A 113 -0.48 -2.52 -19.83
CA PRO A 113 -1.17 -3.41 -18.89
C PRO A 113 -2.42 -2.75 -18.33
N ASN A 114 -3.48 -3.53 -18.17
CA ASN A 114 -4.72 -3.04 -17.54
C ASN A 114 -4.62 -3.06 -16.02
N ILE A 115 -3.81 -2.16 -15.50
CA ILE A 115 -3.58 -1.90 -14.08
C ILE A 115 -3.85 -0.44 -13.75
N THR A 116 -4.09 -0.12 -12.47
CA THR A 116 -4.58 1.20 -12.09
C THR A 116 -3.56 2.34 -12.27
N SER A 117 -2.29 2.03 -12.33
CA SER A 117 -1.25 3.04 -12.62
C SER A 117 -1.10 3.38 -14.11
N SER A 118 -1.61 2.52 -15.02
CA SER A 118 -1.49 2.71 -16.47
C SER A 118 -2.28 3.90 -17.05
N HIS A 119 -3.10 4.59 -16.26
CA HIS A 119 -3.70 5.84 -16.72
C HIS A 119 -2.76 7.05 -16.53
N LEU A 120 -1.77 6.94 -15.65
CA LEU A 120 -0.79 7.99 -15.36
C LEU A 120 0.61 7.69 -15.90
N PHE A 121 0.96 6.40 -16.01
CA PHE A 121 2.31 5.97 -16.36
C PHE A 121 2.26 5.05 -17.59
N ARG A 122 3.24 5.28 -18.48
CA ARG A 122 3.51 4.43 -19.62
C ARG A 122 4.60 3.44 -19.26
N TYR A 123 4.31 2.17 -19.44
CA TYR A 123 5.23 1.05 -19.21
C TYR A 123 6.01 0.71 -20.49
N SER A 124 7.33 0.52 -20.37
CA SER A 124 8.15 0.06 -21.50
C SER A 124 7.86 -1.39 -21.83
N GLU A 125 8.10 -1.80 -23.09
CA GLU A 125 8.00 -3.20 -23.48
C GLU A 125 8.93 -4.10 -22.65
N TYR A 126 10.09 -3.57 -22.26
CA TYR A 126 11.04 -4.27 -21.41
C TYR A 126 10.45 -4.58 -20.04
N PHE A 127 9.78 -3.61 -19.39
CA PHE A 127 9.05 -3.83 -18.15
C PHE A 127 7.93 -4.85 -18.32
N ILE A 128 7.11 -4.69 -19.35
CA ILE A 128 5.95 -5.58 -19.60
C ILE A 128 6.38 -7.03 -19.77
N ARG A 129 7.51 -7.28 -20.44
CA ARG A 129 8.00 -8.66 -20.68
C ARG A 129 8.75 -9.25 -19.50
N ASN A 130 9.56 -8.43 -18.77
CA ASN A 130 10.54 -8.96 -17.83
C ASN A 130 10.21 -8.69 -16.36
N TYR A 131 9.35 -7.71 -16.07
CA TYR A 131 9.01 -7.30 -14.70
C TYR A 131 7.53 -7.54 -14.37
N LEU A 132 6.61 -7.16 -15.25
CA LEU A 132 5.17 -7.21 -15.01
C LEU A 132 4.68 -8.60 -14.52
N PRO A 133 5.12 -9.75 -15.10
CA PRO A 133 4.68 -11.06 -14.65
C PRO A 133 5.08 -11.40 -13.21
N TYR A 134 6.09 -10.70 -12.68
CA TYR A 134 6.64 -10.90 -11.33
C TYR A 134 6.31 -9.76 -10.38
N THR A 135 5.28 -8.97 -10.71
CA THR A 135 4.95 -7.73 -9.99
C THR A 135 3.59 -7.83 -9.31
N ILE A 136 3.50 -7.27 -8.11
CA ILE A 136 2.23 -6.90 -7.47
C ILE A 136 2.07 -5.39 -7.56
N GLU A 137 0.94 -4.91 -8.09
CA GLU A 137 0.55 -3.52 -7.94
C GLU A 137 -0.21 -3.31 -6.64
N LEU A 138 0.23 -2.32 -5.85
CA LEU A 138 -0.40 -1.86 -4.63
C LEU A 138 -1.11 -0.52 -4.87
N GLY A 139 -2.30 -0.37 -4.35
CA GLY A 139 -3.06 0.87 -4.49
C GLY A 139 -4.07 1.11 -3.38
N ARG A 140 -4.68 2.29 -3.41
CA ARG A 140 -5.75 2.67 -2.48
C ARG A 140 -5.41 2.44 -1.00
N ALA A 141 -4.16 2.75 -0.61
CA ALA A 141 -3.76 2.75 0.79
C ALA A 141 -4.62 3.73 1.59
N PHE A 142 -5.15 3.29 2.72
CA PHE A 142 -5.87 4.16 3.64
C PHE A 142 -5.74 3.68 5.08
N VAL A 143 -5.79 4.63 6.00
CA VAL A 143 -6.09 4.43 7.42
C VAL A 143 -7.29 5.31 7.71
N GLN A 144 -8.37 4.74 8.26
CA GLN A 144 -9.56 5.56 8.52
C GLN A 144 -9.30 6.64 9.59
N PRO A 145 -9.97 7.81 9.53
CA PRO A 145 -9.67 8.95 10.40
C PRO A 145 -9.68 8.64 11.90
N MET A 146 -10.55 7.74 12.36
CA MET A 146 -10.59 7.31 13.76
C MET A 146 -9.24 6.79 14.24
N TYR A 147 -8.55 5.98 13.44
CA TYR A 147 -7.22 5.41 13.76
C TYR A 147 -6.05 6.33 13.40
N GLN A 148 -6.32 7.57 13.02
CA GLN A 148 -5.32 8.64 12.90
C GLN A 148 -5.28 9.52 14.15
N SER A 149 -6.27 9.40 15.06
CA SER A 149 -6.32 10.11 16.33
C SER A 149 -5.40 9.47 17.36
N ARG A 150 -4.74 10.32 18.16
CA ARG A 150 -3.92 9.87 19.30
C ARG A 150 -4.75 9.16 20.39
N ASP A 151 -6.05 9.40 20.46
CA ASP A 151 -6.95 8.78 21.42
C ASP A 151 -7.04 7.25 21.26
N MET A 152 -6.73 6.74 20.07
CA MET A 152 -6.67 5.30 19.79
C MET A 152 -5.36 4.64 20.26
N GLY A 153 -4.43 5.39 20.86
CA GLY A 153 -3.22 4.85 21.48
C GLY A 153 -2.39 3.96 20.56
N ALA A 154 -2.12 2.73 21.03
CA ALA A 154 -1.34 1.74 20.26
C ALA A 154 -1.99 1.37 18.91
N LYS A 155 -3.30 1.38 18.80
CA LYS A 155 -4.01 1.05 17.57
C LYS A 155 -3.75 2.09 16.47
N ALA A 156 -3.73 3.38 16.81
CA ALA A 156 -3.32 4.44 15.87
C ALA A 156 -1.83 4.35 15.53
N LEU A 157 -0.99 4.16 16.55
CA LEU A 157 0.47 4.11 16.37
C LEU A 157 0.91 3.00 15.40
N PHE A 158 0.25 1.85 15.44
CA PHE A 158 0.60 0.69 14.63
C PHE A 158 -0.33 0.49 13.42
N ALA A 159 -1.27 1.38 13.13
CA ALA A 159 -2.23 1.21 12.05
C ALA A 159 -1.56 0.95 10.68
N LEU A 160 -0.64 1.82 10.27
CA LEU A 160 0.09 1.66 9.01
C LEU A 160 1.02 0.44 9.03
N ASP A 161 1.66 0.18 10.17
CA ASP A 161 2.56 -0.97 10.33
C ASP A 161 1.81 -2.31 10.25
N ASN A 162 0.60 -2.38 10.81
CA ASN A 162 -0.26 -3.55 10.69
C ASN A 162 -0.70 -3.83 9.24
N ILE A 163 -0.85 -2.80 8.41
CA ILE A 163 -1.10 -3.00 6.98
C ILE A 163 0.11 -3.65 6.31
N TRP A 164 1.34 -3.26 6.68
CA TRP A 164 2.57 -3.91 6.21
C TRP A 164 2.71 -5.36 6.68
N ASP A 165 2.17 -5.74 7.85
CA ASP A 165 2.05 -7.15 8.27
C ASP A 165 1.25 -7.96 7.24
N GLY A 166 0.20 -7.38 6.68
CA GLY A 166 -0.61 -7.98 5.62
C GLY A 166 0.15 -8.07 4.29
N ILE A 167 0.82 -7.00 3.88
CA ILE A 167 1.65 -7.00 2.66
C ILE A 167 2.74 -8.07 2.76
N GLY A 168 3.40 -8.21 3.92
CA GLY A 168 4.40 -9.25 4.16
C GLY A 168 3.83 -10.67 4.02
N ALA A 169 2.59 -10.89 4.46
CA ALA A 169 1.92 -12.18 4.27
C ALA A 169 1.57 -12.45 2.81
N VAL A 170 1.09 -11.44 2.06
CA VAL A 170 0.85 -11.54 0.61
C VAL A 170 2.15 -11.86 -0.13
N MET A 171 3.23 -11.14 0.16
CA MET A 171 4.56 -11.41 -0.43
C MET A 171 5.01 -12.85 -0.16
N TYR A 172 4.88 -13.34 1.08
CA TYR A 172 5.26 -14.71 1.41
C TYR A 172 4.42 -15.75 0.67
N ASN A 173 3.11 -15.52 0.55
CA ASN A 173 2.21 -16.44 -0.15
C ASN A 173 2.50 -16.51 -1.66
N HIS A 174 3.06 -15.44 -2.24
CA HIS A 174 3.42 -15.34 -3.66
C HIS A 174 4.94 -15.35 -3.91
N ARG A 175 5.77 -15.74 -2.92
CA ARG A 175 7.24 -15.63 -2.97
C ARG A 175 7.90 -16.38 -4.11
N ASP A 176 7.24 -17.39 -4.67
CA ASP A 176 7.79 -18.18 -5.77
C ASP A 176 7.66 -17.44 -7.11
N ASP A 177 6.66 -16.56 -7.23
CA ASP A 177 6.32 -15.86 -8.47
C ASP A 177 6.64 -14.36 -8.43
N ILE A 178 6.60 -13.71 -7.25
CA ILE A 178 6.69 -12.25 -7.13
C ILE A 178 8.08 -11.81 -6.71
N ARG A 179 8.58 -10.75 -7.40
CA ARG A 179 9.88 -10.11 -7.17
C ARG A 179 9.76 -8.60 -6.97
N HIS A 180 8.63 -7.99 -7.37
CA HIS A 180 8.49 -6.54 -7.40
C HIS A 180 7.14 -6.11 -6.82
N LEU A 181 7.15 -5.01 -6.06
CA LEU A 181 5.95 -4.28 -5.67
C LEU A 181 6.00 -2.92 -6.36
N ILE A 182 4.98 -2.58 -7.13
CA ILE A 182 4.82 -1.24 -7.69
C ILE A 182 3.64 -0.53 -7.05
N GLY A 183 3.67 0.79 -7.05
CA GLY A 183 2.56 1.59 -6.58
C GLY A 183 2.76 3.07 -6.82
N LYS A 184 1.78 3.84 -6.37
CA LYS A 184 1.80 5.29 -6.44
C LYS A 184 1.76 5.86 -5.04
N VAL A 185 2.61 6.85 -4.77
CA VAL A 185 2.57 7.61 -3.50
C VAL A 185 2.03 8.99 -3.76
N THR A 186 0.97 9.33 -3.02
CA THR A 186 0.21 10.57 -3.21
C THR A 186 0.77 11.69 -2.33
N ILE A 187 0.91 12.89 -2.90
CA ILE A 187 1.01 14.16 -2.20
C ILE A 187 -0.24 14.99 -2.52
N TYR A 188 -0.92 15.46 -1.49
CA TYR A 188 -2.15 16.25 -1.64
C TYR A 188 -1.84 17.69 -2.04
N ARG A 189 -2.79 18.36 -2.70
CA ARG A 189 -2.60 19.70 -3.28
C ARG A 189 -2.24 20.80 -2.28
N GLN A 190 -2.72 20.68 -1.06
CA GLN A 190 -2.43 21.64 0.02
C GLN A 190 -1.02 21.53 0.61
N PHE A 191 -0.24 20.52 0.18
CA PHE A 191 1.13 20.36 0.63
C PHE A 191 2.02 21.48 0.06
N ASP A 192 2.96 21.97 0.87
CA ASP A 192 3.90 23.04 0.44
C ASP A 192 4.64 22.66 -0.85
N GLU A 193 4.56 23.53 -1.84
CA GLU A 193 5.07 23.24 -3.18
C GLU A 193 6.58 23.04 -3.21
N VAL A 194 7.33 23.87 -2.50
CA VAL A 194 8.80 23.75 -2.45
C VAL A 194 9.18 22.47 -1.74
N SER A 195 8.53 22.13 -0.61
CA SER A 195 8.74 20.86 0.09
C SER A 195 8.43 19.66 -0.81
N ARG A 196 7.37 19.71 -1.60
CA ARG A 196 7.05 18.68 -2.59
C ARG A 196 8.16 18.53 -3.61
N ASN A 197 8.61 19.62 -4.18
CA ASN A 197 9.67 19.63 -5.18
C ASN A 197 11.03 19.18 -4.60
N LEU A 198 11.32 19.48 -3.33
CA LEU A 198 12.50 18.94 -2.62
C LEU A 198 12.43 17.42 -2.45
N ILE A 199 11.24 16.86 -2.15
CA ILE A 199 11.05 15.41 -2.11
C ILE A 199 11.34 14.81 -3.49
N TYR A 200 10.86 15.43 -4.59
CA TYR A 200 11.11 14.93 -5.94
C TYR A 200 12.58 15.06 -6.35
N ALA A 201 13.25 16.17 -5.98
CA ALA A 201 14.68 16.33 -6.22
C ALA A 201 15.51 15.25 -5.51
N TYR A 202 15.18 14.96 -4.24
CA TYR A 202 15.80 13.88 -3.49
C TYR A 202 15.59 12.51 -4.17
N LEU A 203 14.34 12.17 -4.53
CA LEU A 203 14.01 10.90 -5.18
C LEU A 203 14.69 10.79 -6.55
N ARG A 204 14.71 11.85 -7.34
CA ARG A 204 15.39 11.90 -8.65
C ARG A 204 16.91 11.72 -8.51
N ARG A 205 17.52 12.27 -7.46
CA ARG A 205 18.97 12.20 -7.26
C ARG A 205 19.45 10.83 -6.74
N TYR A 206 18.69 10.19 -5.84
CA TYR A 206 19.15 8.99 -5.13
C TYR A 206 18.39 7.72 -5.48
N HIS A 207 17.24 7.81 -6.11
CA HIS A 207 16.33 6.70 -6.35
C HIS A 207 15.83 6.60 -7.79
N ASN A 208 16.38 7.41 -8.70
CA ASN A 208 15.91 7.46 -10.08
C ASN A 208 16.03 6.11 -10.79
N ASP A 209 15.02 5.75 -11.57
CA ASP A 209 15.11 4.61 -12.49
C ASP A 209 16.17 4.85 -13.57
N THR A 210 17.08 3.89 -13.71
CA THR A 210 18.14 3.92 -14.73
C THR A 210 17.87 3.03 -15.93
N LYS A 211 16.73 2.28 -15.92
CA LYS A 211 16.39 1.28 -16.92
C LYS A 211 15.22 1.68 -17.82
N ASP A 212 14.65 2.86 -17.61
CA ASP A 212 13.45 3.35 -18.31
C ASP A 212 12.30 2.33 -18.29
N LEU A 213 12.01 1.79 -17.08
CA LEU A 213 11.01 0.75 -16.91
C LEU A 213 9.61 1.28 -17.13
N PHE A 214 9.29 2.44 -16.56
CA PHE A 214 8.07 3.19 -16.85
C PHE A 214 8.25 4.67 -16.48
N ARG A 215 7.40 5.52 -17.04
CA ARG A 215 7.47 6.97 -16.84
C ARG A 215 6.07 7.60 -16.89
N PRO A 216 5.86 8.76 -16.23
CA PRO A 216 4.58 9.46 -16.33
C PRO A 216 4.34 9.93 -17.77
N TYR A 217 3.08 9.95 -18.20
CA TYR A 217 2.70 10.58 -19.48
C TYR A 217 2.95 12.09 -19.45
N GLN A 218 2.71 12.71 -18.30
CA GLN A 218 2.89 14.14 -18.07
C GLN A 218 3.73 14.37 -16.82
N PRO A 219 5.08 14.38 -16.93
CA PRO A 219 5.95 14.55 -15.78
C PRO A 219 5.85 15.94 -15.16
N ILE A 220 5.94 16.01 -13.83
CA ILE A 220 6.07 17.26 -13.10
C ILE A 220 7.55 17.66 -13.09
N GLU A 221 7.83 18.91 -13.51
CA GLU A 221 9.16 19.49 -13.38
C GLU A 221 9.38 20.07 -11.98
N ILE A 222 10.63 20.02 -11.53
CA ILE A 222 11.06 20.62 -10.26
C ILE A 222 11.25 22.11 -10.50
N SER A 223 10.72 22.96 -9.62
CA SER A 223 10.90 24.41 -9.73
C SER A 223 12.37 24.79 -9.55
N THR A 224 12.81 25.88 -10.20
CA THR A 224 14.18 26.41 -10.11
C THR A 224 14.57 26.66 -8.64
N GLU A 225 13.69 27.30 -7.86
CA GLU A 225 13.91 27.55 -6.43
C GLU A 225 14.20 26.25 -5.65
N ALA A 226 13.38 25.23 -5.86
CA ALA A 226 13.58 23.95 -5.15
C ALA A 226 14.84 23.22 -5.63
N GLN A 227 15.21 23.35 -6.90
CA GLN A 227 16.45 22.77 -7.42
C GLN A 227 17.68 23.44 -6.81
N GLU A 228 17.71 24.77 -6.70
CA GLU A 228 18.79 25.53 -6.05
C GLU A 228 18.95 25.10 -4.58
N ILE A 229 17.85 25.04 -3.84
CA ILE A 229 17.87 24.56 -2.44
C ILE A 229 18.36 23.10 -2.38
N ALA A 230 17.92 22.24 -3.28
CA ALA A 230 18.33 20.83 -3.31
C ALA A 230 19.84 20.68 -3.58
N ASP A 231 20.40 21.49 -4.47
CA ASP A 231 21.84 21.48 -4.79
C ASP A 231 22.71 21.95 -3.61
N ASP A 232 22.19 22.89 -2.81
CA ASP A 232 22.85 23.36 -1.59
C ASP A 232 22.81 22.33 -0.44
N ILE A 233 21.67 21.65 -0.25
CA ILE A 233 21.48 20.78 0.94
C ILE A 233 21.83 19.32 0.68
N PHE A 234 21.72 18.82 -0.56
CA PHE A 234 22.03 17.43 -0.88
C PHE A 234 23.49 17.31 -1.32
N THR A 235 24.35 17.03 -0.36
CA THR A 235 25.80 16.88 -0.59
C THR A 235 26.24 15.43 -0.57
N GLY A 236 27.14 15.07 -1.49
CA GLY A 236 27.71 13.72 -1.55
C GLY A 236 26.73 12.65 -2.05
N SER A 237 27.08 11.40 -1.80
CA SER A 237 26.41 10.21 -2.34
C SER A 237 25.64 9.37 -1.30
N ASP A 238 25.63 9.78 -0.02
CA ASP A 238 24.91 9.05 1.04
C ASP A 238 23.43 9.39 1.06
N PRO A 239 22.51 8.49 0.63
CA PRO A 239 21.09 8.74 0.62
C PRO A 239 20.52 8.96 2.03
N LEU A 240 21.01 8.23 3.05
CA LEU A 240 20.46 8.33 4.41
C LEU A 240 20.78 9.68 5.05
N PHE A 241 22.03 10.17 4.89
CA PHE A 241 22.38 11.51 5.33
C PHE A 241 21.52 12.58 4.65
N ASN A 242 21.38 12.49 3.33
CA ASN A 242 20.59 13.46 2.56
C ASN A 242 19.09 13.35 2.82
N TYR A 243 18.57 12.19 3.21
CA TYR A 243 17.20 12.08 3.69
C TYR A 243 16.98 12.85 5.00
N GLN A 244 17.96 12.86 5.91
CA GLN A 244 17.88 13.69 7.13
C GLN A 244 17.91 15.18 6.79
N MET A 245 18.70 15.58 5.79
CA MET A 245 18.72 16.97 5.31
C MET A 245 17.37 17.37 4.70
N LEU A 246 16.77 16.49 3.86
CA LEU A 246 15.42 16.66 3.35
C LEU A 246 14.39 16.83 4.48
N GLN A 247 14.44 15.97 5.50
CA GLN A 247 13.51 16.05 6.63
C GLN A 247 13.64 17.41 7.37
N ARG A 248 14.86 17.91 7.55
CA ARG A 248 15.11 19.22 8.18
C ARG A 248 14.56 20.36 7.32
N ALA A 249 14.83 20.35 6.02
CA ALA A 249 14.36 21.40 5.10
C ALA A 249 12.82 21.45 5.02
N VAL A 250 12.17 20.29 4.93
CA VAL A 250 10.70 20.19 4.92
C VAL A 250 10.09 20.64 6.24
N ARG A 251 10.69 20.28 7.40
CA ARG A 251 10.24 20.74 8.72
C ARG A 251 10.42 22.25 8.91
N ALA A 252 11.50 22.82 8.41
CA ALA A 252 11.73 24.28 8.46
C ALA A 252 10.65 25.06 7.70
N ARG A 253 9.96 24.43 6.75
CA ARG A 253 8.82 24.99 6.02
C ARG A 253 7.46 24.69 6.68
N GLY A 254 7.45 24.18 7.91
CA GLY A 254 6.23 23.94 8.69
C GLY A 254 5.45 22.68 8.31
N THR A 255 6.04 21.76 7.55
CA THR A 255 5.39 20.52 7.15
C THR A 255 6.26 19.29 7.44
N VAL A 256 5.78 18.09 7.11
CA VAL A 256 6.51 16.84 7.27
C VAL A 256 6.39 15.99 6.02
N ILE A 257 7.42 15.20 5.74
CA ILE A 257 7.36 14.24 4.63
C ILE A 257 6.16 13.30 4.82
N PRO A 258 5.30 13.11 3.79
CA PRO A 258 4.14 12.25 3.92
C PRO A 258 4.51 10.84 4.41
N PRO A 259 3.75 10.27 5.36
CA PRO A 259 4.08 8.99 6.01
C PRO A 259 4.34 7.84 5.04
N MET A 260 3.65 7.83 3.89
CA MET A 260 3.83 6.80 2.88
C MET A 260 5.23 6.84 2.23
N PHE A 261 5.78 8.01 1.91
CA PHE A 261 7.17 8.12 1.43
C PHE A 261 8.15 7.60 2.46
N SER A 262 7.97 8.02 3.73
CA SER A 262 8.81 7.53 4.83
C SER A 262 8.71 6.02 5.00
N ALA A 263 7.52 5.44 4.86
CA ALA A 263 7.30 4.00 4.97
C ALA A 263 8.09 3.24 3.88
N TYR A 264 7.97 3.64 2.61
CA TYR A 264 8.68 3.00 1.51
C TYR A 264 10.21 3.16 1.60
N LEU A 265 10.70 4.36 1.93
CA LEU A 265 12.13 4.61 2.14
C LEU A 265 12.71 3.85 3.33
N ASN A 266 11.89 3.48 4.33
CA ASN A 266 12.29 2.64 5.45
C ASN A 266 12.23 1.13 5.14
N VAL A 267 11.47 0.73 4.14
CA VAL A 267 11.36 -0.68 3.75
C VAL A 267 12.57 -1.14 2.96
N THR A 268 13.12 -0.27 2.11
CA THR A 268 14.28 -0.58 1.27
C THR A 268 15.16 0.64 1.06
N ASN A 269 16.48 0.41 1.00
CA ASN A 269 17.43 1.45 0.61
C ASN A 269 17.51 1.64 -0.93
N ASN A 270 16.98 0.67 -1.70
CA ASN A 270 16.99 0.65 -3.16
C ASN A 270 15.58 0.89 -3.75
N LEU A 271 14.83 1.83 -3.15
CA LEU A 271 13.57 2.28 -3.75
C LEU A 271 13.84 2.81 -5.15
N GLN A 272 13.03 2.43 -6.13
CA GLN A 272 13.10 2.99 -7.48
C GLN A 272 11.97 4.00 -7.68
N TYR A 273 12.32 5.16 -8.22
CA TYR A 273 11.41 6.28 -8.49
C TYR A 273 11.34 6.54 -10.00
N PHE A 274 10.13 6.70 -10.51
CA PHE A 274 9.81 6.77 -11.93
C PHE A 274 9.24 8.11 -12.38
N GLY A 275 9.34 9.13 -11.52
CA GLY A 275 8.77 10.44 -11.76
C GLY A 275 7.40 10.62 -11.10
N SER A 276 6.92 11.85 -11.16
CA SER A 276 5.66 12.29 -10.58
C SER A 276 4.77 12.96 -11.62
N THR A 277 3.46 12.88 -11.42
CA THR A 277 2.44 13.46 -12.31
C THR A 277 1.23 13.95 -11.53
N VAL A 278 0.38 14.73 -12.17
CA VAL A 278 -0.94 15.11 -11.62
C VAL A 278 -1.95 14.03 -11.95
N ASN A 279 -2.74 13.64 -10.98
CA ASN A 279 -3.90 12.77 -11.17
C ASN A 279 -5.18 13.60 -11.15
N ASP A 280 -5.70 13.93 -12.32
CA ASP A 280 -6.91 14.72 -12.52
C ASP A 280 -8.19 13.97 -12.14
N GLU A 281 -8.18 12.65 -12.22
CA GLU A 281 -9.29 11.80 -11.78
C GLU A 281 -9.46 11.77 -10.25
N LEU A 282 -8.42 12.18 -9.49
CA LEU A 282 -8.43 12.16 -8.03
C LEU A 282 -8.11 13.56 -7.47
N SER A 283 -9.00 14.53 -7.73
CA SER A 283 -8.88 15.92 -7.23
C SER A 283 -7.54 16.60 -7.56
N ASN A 284 -6.91 16.24 -8.66
CA ASN A 284 -5.61 16.74 -9.10
C ASN A 284 -4.49 16.56 -8.05
N VAL A 285 -4.49 15.49 -7.29
CA VAL A 285 -3.37 15.17 -6.40
C VAL A 285 -2.11 14.86 -7.21
N TYR A 286 -0.97 14.93 -6.56
CA TYR A 286 0.31 14.59 -7.16
C TYR A 286 0.64 13.12 -6.85
N GLU A 287 0.94 12.32 -7.86
CA GLU A 287 1.29 10.91 -7.69
C GLU A 287 2.69 10.60 -8.20
N SER A 288 3.46 9.90 -7.38
CA SER A 288 4.82 9.46 -7.67
C SER A 288 4.83 7.95 -7.91
N GLY A 289 5.31 7.51 -9.08
CA GLY A 289 5.50 6.10 -9.36
C GLY A 289 6.73 5.55 -8.63
N ILE A 290 6.55 4.42 -7.94
CA ILE A 290 7.64 3.76 -7.20
C ILE A 290 7.63 2.25 -7.42
N MET A 291 8.80 1.62 -7.24
CA MET A 291 8.95 0.17 -7.18
C MET A 291 9.90 -0.23 -6.04
N VAL A 292 9.53 -1.29 -5.36
CA VAL A 292 10.36 -2.00 -4.39
C VAL A 292 10.69 -3.37 -4.98
N ASN A 293 11.96 -3.71 -5.07
CA ASN A 293 12.40 -5.07 -5.34
C ASN A 293 12.37 -5.86 -4.02
N THR A 294 11.72 -7.03 -4.01
CA THR A 294 11.57 -7.82 -2.78
C THR A 294 12.89 -8.29 -2.20
N ASP A 295 13.90 -8.50 -3.05
CA ASP A 295 15.24 -8.92 -2.62
C ASP A 295 16.03 -7.78 -1.94
N ASP A 296 15.62 -6.53 -2.16
CA ASP A 296 16.26 -5.33 -1.61
C ASP A 296 15.60 -4.85 -0.30
N ILE A 297 14.59 -5.55 0.19
CA ILE A 297 13.92 -5.19 1.45
C ILE A 297 14.88 -5.38 2.62
N ASN A 298 14.95 -4.37 3.49
CA ASN A 298 15.80 -4.37 4.67
C ASN A 298 15.52 -5.59 5.57
N GLN A 299 16.59 -6.25 6.05
CA GLN A 299 16.50 -7.51 6.80
C GLN A 299 15.63 -7.42 8.07
N ASP A 300 15.60 -6.28 8.75
CA ASP A 300 14.71 -6.06 9.90
C ASP A 300 13.23 -6.07 9.50
N LYS A 301 12.88 -5.58 8.31
CA LYS A 301 11.52 -5.59 7.75
C LYS A 301 11.12 -6.99 7.28
N ILE A 302 12.06 -7.71 6.62
CA ILE A 302 11.84 -9.12 6.28
C ILE A 302 11.55 -9.93 7.54
N THR A 303 12.37 -9.79 8.57
CA THR A 303 12.18 -10.49 9.85
C THR A 303 10.84 -10.13 10.49
N ARG A 304 10.49 -8.85 10.50
CA ARG A 304 9.28 -8.34 11.13
C ARG A 304 8.00 -8.78 10.41
N TYR A 305 7.92 -8.62 9.09
CA TYR A 305 6.68 -8.82 8.35
C TYR A 305 6.55 -10.25 7.81
N ILE A 306 7.61 -10.79 7.23
CA ILE A 306 7.60 -12.13 6.63
C ILE A 306 7.97 -13.18 7.66
N GLY A 307 9.05 -13.00 8.42
CA GLY A 307 9.52 -13.95 9.43
C GLY A 307 8.46 -14.23 10.50
N ALA A 308 7.83 -13.18 11.02
CA ALA A 308 6.74 -13.32 11.98
C ALA A 308 5.53 -14.08 11.40
N TYR A 309 5.23 -13.91 10.12
CA TYR A 309 4.17 -14.70 9.45
C TYR A 309 4.57 -16.16 9.28
N MET A 310 5.80 -16.44 8.90
CA MET A 310 6.33 -17.81 8.84
C MET A 310 6.21 -18.52 10.20
N ASP A 311 6.55 -17.84 11.29
CA ASP A 311 6.47 -18.39 12.64
C ASP A 311 5.02 -18.62 13.09
N TYR A 312 4.10 -17.72 12.69
CA TYR A 312 2.67 -17.94 12.87
C TYR A 312 2.20 -19.21 12.14
N LEU A 313 2.57 -19.41 10.88
CA LEU A 313 2.22 -20.60 10.10
C LEU A 313 2.77 -21.89 10.73
N LYS A 314 4.05 -21.89 11.16
CA LYS A 314 4.66 -23.06 11.85
C LYS A 314 3.85 -23.45 13.09
N ARG A 315 3.48 -22.48 13.93
CA ARG A 315 2.64 -22.73 15.14
C ARG A 315 1.28 -23.29 14.75
N LEU A 316 0.62 -22.71 13.76
CA LEU A 316 -0.68 -23.17 13.27
C LEU A 316 -0.65 -24.64 12.79
N PHE A 317 0.40 -25.03 12.06
CA PHE A 317 0.60 -26.42 11.61
C PHE A 317 0.88 -27.39 12.76
N ALA A 318 1.71 -26.99 13.71
CA ALA A 318 1.99 -27.81 14.91
C ALA A 318 0.71 -28.07 15.73
N ASP A 319 -0.11 -27.03 15.96
CA ASP A 319 -1.37 -27.17 16.67
C ASP A 319 -2.38 -28.10 15.96
N ARG A 320 -2.47 -27.98 14.63
CA ARG A 320 -3.32 -28.88 13.82
C ARG A 320 -2.87 -30.33 13.92
N LYS A 321 -1.56 -30.57 13.86
CA LYS A 321 -0.99 -31.93 14.04
C LYS A 321 -1.32 -32.51 15.42
N ASN A 322 -1.13 -31.73 16.48
CA ASN A 322 -1.40 -32.14 17.85
C ASN A 322 -2.89 -32.44 18.07
N ARG A 323 -3.81 -31.61 17.53
CA ARG A 323 -5.27 -31.86 17.61
C ARG A 323 -5.68 -33.13 16.87
N ARG A 324 -5.09 -33.43 15.69
CA ARG A 324 -5.35 -34.68 14.96
C ARG A 324 -4.85 -35.90 15.71
N ALA A 325 -3.66 -35.84 16.30
CA ALA A 325 -3.11 -36.90 17.12
C ALA A 325 -3.98 -37.19 18.36
N ALA A 326 -4.41 -36.13 19.06
CA ALA A 326 -5.30 -36.27 20.21
C ALA A 326 -6.68 -36.85 19.84
N ALA A 327 -7.24 -36.49 18.70
CA ALA A 327 -8.49 -37.05 18.20
C ALA A 327 -8.36 -38.53 17.82
N ALA A 328 -7.25 -38.93 17.17
CA ALA A 328 -6.96 -40.31 16.84
C ALA A 328 -6.81 -41.18 18.08
N MET A 329 -6.13 -40.68 19.14
CA MET A 329 -5.99 -41.38 20.42
C MET A 329 -7.34 -41.57 21.17
N LYS A 330 -8.26 -40.58 21.06
CA LYS A 330 -9.61 -40.71 21.62
C LYS A 330 -10.46 -41.76 20.90
N ASN A 331 -10.34 -41.87 19.59
CA ASN A 331 -11.06 -42.86 18.79
C ASN A 331 -10.50 -44.29 18.96
N ALA A 332 -9.21 -44.45 19.24
CA ALA A 332 -8.59 -45.74 19.51
C ALA A 332 -8.91 -46.31 20.92
N LYS A 333 -9.45 -45.46 21.81
CA LYS A 333 -9.86 -45.88 23.17
C LYS A 333 -11.36 -46.19 23.31
N LYS A 334 -12.12 -46.01 22.21
CA LYS A 334 -13.51 -46.45 22.07
C LYS A 334 -13.60 -47.78 21.31
#